data_435f89faa3baacdc4cf0e4634e859cd4
#
_entry.id   435f89faa3baacdc4cf0e4634e859cd4
#
_cell.length_a   1.000
_cell.length_b   1.000
_cell.length_c   1.000
_cell.angle_alpha   90.00
_cell.angle_beta   90.00
_cell.angle_gamma   90.00
#
_symmetry.space_group_name_H-M   'P 1'
#
loop_
_entity.id
_entity.type
_entity.pdbx_description
1 polymer ?
#
loop_
_entity_poly.entity_id
_entity_poly.type
_entity_poly.pdbx_seq_one_letter_code
_entity_poly.pdbx_strand_id
1 'polypeptide(L)'
;MITGSLQQKNGYYYAVLYIKVDGKRKCKWIPTKLPVNGTSNRKAQKAFDDIRIEYEREQEEIQRKEAELAELTKNTHPDALLPFTDYIEKWLGSARPSLATTTFQSYSNMIKARILPYFQPLGLELREVTPQHIEDFYQTILDDNCTTNTVIHYHSILRKAMQVAVKKDIIPKNPVDKVQRPKKNVFHGNFYTEEEMVTLFDALSGDPLELCVKIAAYYGLRRSEVLGLRWDAIDLERKTISINHKVIEAEVDGKFIPVGEDVLKTKSSFRTLPLIPAVEKLLMEEKEKQEMFRRLFKKSYCRDYLDYICVDQTGKLLRPNYVTEHFAWLIEKYDLKKIRFHDLRHTCASLLLSNGISMKQIQIWLGHSTFATTADIYAHLDFTAQEESANAMSGMFIRATAEQPA
;
A
#
# COMPACT_ATOMS: atom_id res chain seq x y z
N MET A 1 16.53 -55.37 12.11
CA MET A 1 15.86 -56.67 11.88
C MET A 1 14.78 -56.85 12.96
N ILE A 2 13.54 -57.00 12.54
CA ILE A 2 12.39 -57.17 13.45
C ILE A 2 12.28 -58.65 13.79
N THR A 3 12.29 -58.98 15.05
CA THR A 3 12.08 -60.34 15.53
C THR A 3 10.61 -60.59 15.80
N GLY A 4 10.19 -61.84 15.70
CA GLY A 4 8.78 -62.21 15.97
C GLY A 4 8.56 -63.69 16.05
N SER A 5 7.34 -64.09 16.24
CA SER A 5 6.92 -65.49 16.29
C SER A 5 5.56 -65.69 15.66
N LEU A 6 5.31 -66.87 15.12
CA LEU A 6 4.01 -67.30 14.67
C LEU A 6 3.22 -67.81 15.87
N GLN A 7 2.04 -67.26 16.13
CA GLN A 7 1.16 -67.69 17.25
C GLN A 7 -0.25 -68.03 16.76
N GLN A 8 -0.93 -68.86 17.52
CA GLN A 8 -2.31 -69.25 17.24
C GLN A 8 -3.27 -68.56 18.20
N LYS A 9 -4.30 -67.98 17.68
CA LYS A 9 -5.37 -67.32 18.45
C LYS A 9 -6.71 -67.44 17.73
N ASN A 10 -7.75 -67.84 18.45
CA ASN A 10 -9.13 -67.95 17.90
C ASN A 10 -9.24 -68.79 16.62
N GLY A 11 -8.44 -69.91 16.51
CA GLY A 11 -8.46 -70.79 15.36
C GLY A 11 -7.70 -70.26 14.10
N TYR A 12 -6.94 -69.16 14.21
CA TYR A 12 -6.13 -68.58 13.14
C TYR A 12 -4.70 -68.37 13.57
N TYR A 13 -3.79 -68.34 12.57
CA TYR A 13 -2.40 -67.94 12.73
C TYR A 13 -2.22 -66.43 12.73
N TYR A 14 -1.37 -65.92 13.60
CA TYR A 14 -1.00 -64.51 13.74
C TYR A 14 0.53 -64.38 13.70
N ALA A 15 1.01 -63.40 12.94
CA ALA A 15 2.39 -62.92 13.03
C ALA A 15 2.49 -61.95 14.23
N VAL A 16 3.24 -62.32 15.25
CA VAL A 16 3.51 -61.49 16.42
C VAL A 16 4.89 -60.88 16.27
N LEU A 17 4.97 -59.62 15.91
CA LEU A 17 6.21 -58.86 15.74
C LEU A 17 6.60 -58.16 17.04
N TYR A 18 7.88 -58.27 17.40
CA TYR A 18 8.43 -57.58 18.59
C TYR A 18 9.09 -56.27 18.11
N ILE A 19 8.49 -55.16 18.43
CA ILE A 19 8.89 -53.82 18.04
C ILE A 19 9.31 -53.00 19.26
N LYS A 20 10.22 -52.03 19.06
CA LYS A 20 10.55 -51.03 20.08
C LYS A 20 9.79 -49.77 19.78
N VAL A 21 8.96 -49.29 20.73
CA VAL A 21 8.25 -48.02 20.69
C VAL A 21 8.62 -47.29 21.97
N ASP A 22 9.20 -46.07 21.83
CA ASP A 22 9.68 -45.26 22.97
C ASP A 22 10.61 -46.01 23.93
N GLY A 23 11.53 -46.78 23.37
CA GLY A 23 12.51 -47.56 24.14
C GLY A 23 11.93 -48.81 24.81
N LYS A 24 10.61 -49.06 24.81
CA LYS A 24 9.94 -50.23 25.41
C LYS A 24 9.59 -51.23 24.34
N ARG A 25 9.76 -52.53 24.68
CA ARG A 25 9.33 -53.64 23.82
C ARG A 25 7.81 -53.73 23.81
N LYS A 26 7.20 -53.69 22.62
CA LYS A 26 5.78 -53.93 22.38
C LYS A 26 5.59 -55.07 21.40
N CYS A 27 4.47 -55.76 21.47
CA CYS A 27 4.09 -56.81 20.54
C CYS A 27 2.98 -56.30 19.60
N LYS A 28 3.20 -56.39 18.27
CA LYS A 28 2.18 -56.12 17.28
C LYS A 28 1.66 -57.42 16.68
N TRP A 29 0.37 -57.68 16.84
CA TRP A 29 -0.31 -58.86 16.34
C TRP A 29 -0.91 -58.54 14.97
N ILE A 30 -0.47 -59.27 13.93
CA ILE A 30 -0.95 -59.12 12.57
C ILE A 30 -1.59 -60.42 12.12
N PRO A 31 -2.88 -60.44 11.72
CA PRO A 31 -3.54 -61.66 11.31
C PRO A 31 -2.98 -62.16 9.96
N THR A 32 -2.63 -63.43 9.89
CA THR A 32 -2.20 -64.05 8.60
C THR A 32 -3.39 -64.43 7.72
N LYS A 33 -4.62 -64.34 8.27
CA LYS A 33 -5.88 -64.82 7.65
C LYS A 33 -5.88 -66.35 7.34
N LEU A 34 -4.96 -67.12 7.84
CA LEU A 34 -4.87 -68.55 7.64
C LEU A 34 -5.45 -69.29 8.85
N PRO A 35 -6.43 -70.20 8.63
CA PRO A 35 -7.00 -71.02 9.72
C PRO A 35 -5.97 -72.08 10.15
N VAL A 36 -5.98 -72.45 11.42
CA VAL A 36 -5.08 -73.46 11.96
C VAL A 36 -5.44 -74.85 11.38
N ASN A 37 -6.72 -75.17 11.30
CA ASN A 37 -7.20 -76.41 10.70
C ASN A 37 -7.10 -76.34 9.14
N GLY A 38 -6.37 -77.26 8.56
CA GLY A 38 -6.18 -77.34 7.12
C GLY A 38 -5.03 -76.55 6.53
N THR A 39 -4.26 -75.78 7.36
CA THR A 39 -3.06 -75.05 6.91
C THR A 39 -1.80 -75.77 7.42
N SER A 40 -0.88 -76.11 6.50
CA SER A 40 0.42 -76.68 6.87
C SER A 40 1.30 -75.62 7.57
N ASN A 41 2.12 -76.06 8.56
CA ASN A 41 3.05 -75.17 9.26
C ASN A 41 3.99 -74.44 8.31
N ARG A 42 4.41 -75.05 7.22
CA ARG A 42 5.25 -74.43 6.21
C ARG A 42 4.55 -73.23 5.52
N LYS A 43 3.22 -73.35 5.24
CA LYS A 43 2.45 -72.26 4.63
C LYS A 43 2.22 -71.12 5.62
N ALA A 44 1.95 -71.45 6.91
CA ALA A 44 1.80 -70.44 7.93
C ALA A 44 3.11 -69.71 8.25
N GLN A 45 4.26 -70.45 8.27
CA GLN A 45 5.58 -69.83 8.45
C GLN A 45 5.95 -68.90 7.28
N LYS A 46 5.64 -69.27 6.05
CA LYS A 46 5.87 -68.42 4.90
C LYS A 46 5.06 -67.10 5.00
N ALA A 47 3.78 -67.18 5.39
CA ALA A 47 2.97 -66.01 5.57
C ALA A 47 3.48 -65.09 6.71
N PHE A 48 4.04 -65.67 7.77
CA PHE A 48 4.73 -64.92 8.82
C PHE A 48 5.96 -64.20 8.28
N ASP A 49 6.80 -64.87 7.51
CA ASP A 49 8.01 -64.28 6.94
C ASP A 49 7.67 -63.17 5.93
N ASP A 50 6.64 -63.35 5.11
CA ASP A 50 6.15 -62.34 4.17
C ASP A 50 5.68 -61.09 4.89
N ILE A 51 4.85 -61.22 5.94
CA ILE A 51 4.36 -60.11 6.79
C ILE A 51 5.52 -59.42 7.49
N ARG A 52 6.51 -60.14 8.00
CA ARG A 52 7.68 -59.58 8.66
C ARG A 52 8.48 -58.70 7.70
N ILE A 53 8.76 -59.23 6.49
CA ILE A 53 9.53 -58.52 5.45
C ILE A 53 8.79 -57.27 5.00
N GLU A 54 7.48 -57.36 4.78
CA GLU A 54 6.66 -56.19 4.39
C GLU A 54 6.67 -55.10 5.47
N TYR A 55 6.53 -55.50 6.74
CA TYR A 55 6.60 -54.58 7.85
C TYR A 55 7.99 -53.94 8.04
N GLU A 56 9.07 -54.71 7.84
CA GLU A 56 10.45 -54.17 7.85
C GLU A 56 10.63 -53.11 6.74
N ARG A 57 10.16 -53.38 5.52
CA ARG A 57 10.18 -52.41 4.41
C ARG A 57 9.41 -51.13 4.69
N GLU A 58 8.22 -51.26 5.24
CA GLU A 58 7.43 -50.07 5.64
C GLU A 58 8.17 -49.20 6.68
N GLN A 59 8.81 -49.86 7.69
CA GLN A 59 9.56 -49.14 8.72
C GLN A 59 10.81 -48.48 8.17
N GLU A 60 11.53 -49.15 7.28
CA GLU A 60 12.69 -48.57 6.62
C GLU A 60 12.33 -47.39 5.72
N GLU A 61 11.20 -47.47 5.02
CA GLU A 61 10.71 -46.36 4.20
C GLU A 61 10.28 -45.14 5.06
N ILE A 62 9.62 -45.40 6.19
CA ILE A 62 9.26 -44.34 7.16
C ILE A 62 10.53 -43.68 7.71
N GLN A 63 11.49 -44.46 8.18
CA GLN A 63 12.76 -43.95 8.71
C GLN A 63 13.55 -43.16 7.67
N ARG A 64 13.56 -43.63 6.40
CA ARG A 64 14.24 -42.91 5.30
C ARG A 64 13.56 -41.58 5.05
N LYS A 65 12.21 -41.51 5.00
CA LYS A 65 11.48 -40.29 4.83
C LYS A 65 11.68 -39.32 6.01
N GLU A 66 11.70 -39.81 7.24
CA GLU A 66 11.97 -39.02 8.43
C GLU A 66 13.42 -38.48 8.44
N ALA A 67 14.39 -39.28 8.05
CA ALA A 67 15.80 -38.87 7.94
C ALA A 67 15.97 -37.82 6.84
N GLU A 68 15.35 -38.01 5.68
CA GLU A 68 15.36 -37.05 4.57
C GLU A 68 14.70 -35.71 4.96
N LEU A 69 13.59 -35.78 5.67
CA LEU A 69 12.92 -34.60 6.22
C LEU A 69 13.76 -33.89 7.28
N ALA A 70 14.41 -34.63 8.17
CA ALA A 70 15.30 -34.09 9.20
C ALA A 70 16.57 -33.44 8.58
N GLU A 71 17.10 -33.98 7.48
CA GLU A 71 18.23 -33.41 6.76
C GLU A 71 17.82 -32.13 5.99
N LEU A 72 16.65 -32.13 5.34
CA LEU A 72 16.04 -30.96 4.73
C LEU A 72 15.81 -29.84 5.73
N THR A 73 15.32 -30.16 6.93
CA THR A 73 15.09 -29.16 7.98
C THR A 73 16.40 -28.65 8.61
N LYS A 74 17.44 -29.46 8.68
CA LYS A 74 18.75 -29.07 9.24
C LYS A 74 19.45 -27.95 8.44
N ASN A 75 19.23 -27.95 7.12
CA ASN A 75 19.78 -26.96 6.18
C ASN A 75 18.80 -25.82 5.84
N THR A 76 17.61 -25.81 6.43
CA THR A 76 16.60 -24.79 6.18
C THR A 76 16.73 -23.67 7.20
N HIS A 77 16.74 -22.41 6.74
CA HIS A 77 16.77 -21.25 7.63
C HIS A 77 15.54 -21.29 8.57
N PRO A 78 15.69 -21.07 9.89
CA PRO A 78 14.56 -21.17 10.84
C PRO A 78 13.34 -20.34 10.46
N ASP A 79 13.55 -19.14 9.92
CA ASP A 79 12.47 -18.26 9.48
C ASP A 79 11.71 -18.80 8.24
N ALA A 80 12.27 -19.75 7.49
CA ALA A 80 11.57 -20.38 6.37
C ALA A 80 10.43 -21.32 6.82
N LEU A 81 10.52 -21.80 8.05
CA LEU A 81 9.53 -22.66 8.71
C LEU A 81 8.45 -21.86 9.48
N LEU A 82 8.61 -20.53 9.58
CA LEU A 82 7.59 -19.68 10.20
C LEU A 82 6.32 -19.69 9.35
N PRO A 83 5.13 -19.62 9.97
CA PRO A 83 3.92 -19.28 9.25
C PRO A 83 4.13 -18.01 8.41
N PHE A 84 3.66 -18.03 7.18
CA PHE A 84 3.85 -16.88 6.27
C PHE A 84 3.31 -15.58 6.86
N THR A 85 2.20 -15.64 7.59
CA THR A 85 1.59 -14.51 8.30
C THR A 85 2.53 -13.92 9.35
N ASP A 86 3.18 -14.76 10.14
CA ASP A 86 4.12 -14.34 11.19
C ASP A 86 5.38 -13.72 10.58
N TYR A 87 5.85 -14.28 9.45
CA TYR A 87 6.96 -13.70 8.70
C TYR A 87 6.63 -12.31 8.18
N ILE A 88 5.44 -12.10 7.59
CA ILE A 88 5.00 -10.80 7.06
C ILE A 88 4.93 -9.74 8.19
N GLU A 89 4.42 -10.08 9.35
CA GLU A 89 4.39 -9.17 10.50
C GLU A 89 5.79 -8.87 11.04
N LYS A 90 6.65 -9.88 11.16
CA LYS A 90 8.06 -9.73 11.53
C LYS A 90 8.81 -8.83 10.54
N TRP A 91 8.59 -9.03 9.23
CA TRP A 91 9.16 -8.18 8.20
C TRP A 91 8.68 -6.73 8.33
N LEU A 92 7.38 -6.50 8.50
CA LEU A 92 6.83 -5.15 8.64
C LEU A 92 7.46 -4.43 9.86
N GLY A 93 7.57 -5.12 10.99
CA GLY A 93 8.23 -4.58 12.19
C GLY A 93 9.69 -4.19 11.93
N SER A 94 10.44 -5.05 11.22
CA SER A 94 11.84 -4.79 10.86
C SER A 94 12.00 -3.65 9.84
N ALA A 95 11.02 -3.43 8.98
CA ALA A 95 11.04 -2.37 7.96
C ALA A 95 10.67 -0.98 8.53
N ARG A 96 10.07 -0.90 9.73
CA ARG A 96 9.58 0.35 10.34
C ARG A 96 10.61 1.49 10.34
N PRO A 97 11.89 1.29 10.72
CA PRO A 97 12.87 2.39 10.74
C PRO A 97 13.19 2.98 9.37
N SER A 98 12.96 2.23 8.30
CA SER A 98 13.25 2.63 6.91
C SER A 98 12.04 3.19 6.16
N LEU A 99 10.85 3.12 6.75
CA LEU A 99 9.60 3.55 6.14
C LEU A 99 9.12 4.87 6.74
N ALA A 100 8.61 5.76 5.88
CA ALA A 100 7.85 6.91 6.37
C ALA A 100 6.61 6.45 7.15
N THR A 101 6.22 7.20 8.19
CA THR A 101 5.10 6.88 9.09
C THR A 101 3.82 6.49 8.34
N THR A 102 3.44 7.28 7.35
CA THR A 102 2.24 7.01 6.52
C THR A 102 2.37 5.76 5.66
N THR A 103 3.58 5.44 5.19
CA THR A 103 3.83 4.22 4.41
C THR A 103 3.73 2.98 5.30
N PHE A 104 4.36 3.03 6.49
CA PHE A 104 4.27 1.95 7.46
C PHE A 104 2.81 1.68 7.83
N GLN A 105 2.05 2.73 8.13
CA GLN A 105 0.63 2.63 8.49
C GLN A 105 -0.21 2.05 7.34
N SER A 106 0.02 2.51 6.10
CA SER A 106 -0.66 1.96 4.92
C SER A 106 -0.35 0.46 4.74
N TYR A 107 0.91 0.04 4.90
CA TYR A 107 1.29 -1.36 4.83
C TYR A 107 0.66 -2.18 5.95
N SER A 108 0.68 -1.68 7.19
CA SER A 108 0.04 -2.33 8.34
C SER A 108 -1.45 -2.57 8.10
N ASN A 109 -2.16 -1.53 7.64
CA ASN A 109 -3.58 -1.63 7.34
C ASN A 109 -3.86 -2.65 6.23
N MET A 110 -3.10 -2.63 5.14
CA MET A 110 -3.28 -3.56 4.03
C MET A 110 -2.97 -5.00 4.44
N ILE A 111 -1.91 -5.22 5.22
CA ILE A 111 -1.55 -6.55 5.74
C ILE A 111 -2.67 -7.08 6.62
N LYS A 112 -3.11 -6.31 7.61
CA LYS A 112 -4.16 -6.72 8.56
C LYS A 112 -5.53 -6.90 7.90
N ALA A 113 -5.86 -6.07 6.92
CA ALA A 113 -7.19 -6.09 6.31
C ALA A 113 -7.40 -7.26 5.35
N ARG A 114 -6.35 -7.72 4.64
CA ARG A 114 -6.52 -8.73 3.59
C ARG A 114 -5.44 -9.80 3.55
N ILE A 115 -4.15 -9.47 3.75
CA ILE A 115 -3.08 -10.48 3.64
C ILE A 115 -3.21 -11.51 4.77
N LEU A 116 -3.29 -11.06 6.03
CA LEU A 116 -3.43 -11.99 7.15
C LEU A 116 -4.73 -12.80 7.07
N PRO A 117 -5.92 -12.22 6.85
CA PRO A 117 -7.16 -12.99 6.77
C PRO A 117 -7.18 -14.02 5.66
N TYR A 118 -6.51 -13.77 4.53
CA TYR A 118 -6.44 -14.71 3.42
C TYR A 118 -5.44 -15.84 3.68
N PHE A 119 -4.22 -15.54 4.12
CA PHE A 119 -3.16 -16.54 4.26
C PHE A 119 -3.20 -17.32 5.58
N GLN A 120 -3.80 -16.76 6.64
CA GLN A 120 -3.86 -17.42 7.95
C GLN A 120 -4.60 -18.77 7.91
N PRO A 121 -5.77 -18.93 7.24
CA PRO A 121 -6.45 -20.21 7.14
C PRO A 121 -5.70 -21.26 6.33
N LEU A 122 -4.81 -20.83 5.43
CA LEU A 122 -4.01 -21.74 4.60
C LEU A 122 -2.88 -22.43 5.41
N GLY A 123 -2.47 -21.85 6.53
CA GLY A 123 -1.46 -22.43 7.43
C GLY A 123 -0.09 -22.66 6.80
N LEU A 124 0.23 -21.94 5.70
CA LEU A 124 1.45 -22.15 4.93
C LEU A 124 2.69 -21.63 5.66
N GLU A 125 3.77 -22.41 5.66
CA GLU A 125 5.10 -21.92 5.99
C GLU A 125 5.61 -20.97 4.90
N LEU A 126 6.52 -20.05 5.26
CA LEU A 126 7.07 -19.10 4.29
C LEU A 126 7.67 -19.78 3.03
N ARG A 127 8.35 -20.92 3.21
CA ARG A 127 8.95 -21.71 2.11
C ARG A 127 7.91 -22.36 1.19
N GLU A 128 6.69 -22.55 1.63
CA GLU A 128 5.61 -23.21 0.89
C GLU A 128 4.80 -22.26 0.04
N VAL A 129 5.00 -20.95 0.19
CA VAL A 129 4.28 -19.96 -0.60
C VAL A 129 4.69 -20.04 -2.07
N THR A 130 3.74 -20.38 -2.92
CA THR A 130 3.92 -20.51 -4.37
C THR A 130 3.38 -19.32 -5.15
N PRO A 131 3.77 -19.13 -6.42
CA PRO A 131 3.16 -18.14 -7.29
C PRO A 131 1.63 -18.28 -7.38
N GLN A 132 1.11 -19.52 -7.41
CA GLN A 132 -0.32 -19.80 -7.47
C GLN A 132 -1.06 -19.22 -6.27
N HIS A 133 -0.55 -19.42 -5.04
CA HIS A 133 -1.17 -18.83 -3.84
C HIS A 133 -1.26 -17.30 -3.92
N ILE A 134 -0.30 -16.65 -4.56
CA ILE A 134 -0.30 -15.20 -4.75
C ILE A 134 -1.32 -14.78 -5.82
N GLU A 135 -1.43 -15.53 -6.92
CA GLU A 135 -2.42 -15.30 -7.98
C GLU A 135 -3.85 -15.48 -7.47
N ASP A 136 -4.11 -16.55 -6.71
CA ASP A 136 -5.40 -16.80 -6.06
C ASP A 136 -5.77 -15.65 -5.11
N PHE A 137 -4.81 -15.15 -4.32
CA PHE A 137 -5.01 -13.97 -3.49
C PHE A 137 -5.39 -12.72 -4.31
N TYR A 138 -4.75 -12.50 -5.46
CA TYR A 138 -5.11 -11.35 -6.31
C TYR A 138 -6.52 -11.50 -6.88
N GLN A 139 -6.92 -12.72 -7.22
CA GLN A 139 -8.27 -12.99 -7.70
C GLN A 139 -9.31 -12.64 -6.64
N THR A 140 -9.11 -13.00 -5.38
CA THR A 140 -10.05 -12.62 -4.29
C THR A 140 -10.21 -11.10 -4.15
N ILE A 141 -9.13 -10.32 -4.37
CA ILE A 141 -9.20 -8.86 -4.34
C ILE A 141 -10.04 -8.32 -5.49
N LEU A 142 -9.93 -8.91 -6.68
CA LEU A 142 -10.69 -8.51 -7.86
C LEU A 142 -12.17 -8.93 -7.72
N ASP A 143 -12.45 -10.10 -7.18
CA ASP A 143 -13.81 -10.60 -6.93
C ASP A 143 -14.57 -9.71 -5.92
N ASP A 144 -13.84 -9.07 -4.99
CA ASP A 144 -14.38 -8.05 -4.08
C ASP A 144 -14.55 -6.65 -4.75
N ASN A 145 -14.59 -6.59 -6.08
CA ASN A 145 -14.74 -5.36 -6.87
C ASN A 145 -13.65 -4.31 -6.64
N CYS A 146 -12.47 -4.70 -6.17
CA CYS A 146 -11.32 -3.81 -6.10
C CYS A 146 -10.67 -3.63 -7.48
N THR A 147 -10.04 -2.48 -7.68
CA THR A 147 -9.35 -2.19 -8.95
C THR A 147 -8.02 -2.92 -9.07
N THR A 148 -7.53 -3.11 -10.30
CA THR A 148 -6.18 -3.64 -10.56
C THR A 148 -5.08 -2.80 -9.88
N ASN A 149 -5.28 -1.49 -9.70
CA ASN A 149 -4.35 -0.63 -8.96
C ASN A 149 -4.24 -1.06 -7.49
N THR A 150 -5.34 -1.53 -6.87
CA THR A 150 -5.32 -2.09 -5.51
C THR A 150 -4.47 -3.36 -5.46
N VAL A 151 -4.63 -4.28 -6.43
CA VAL A 151 -3.79 -5.48 -6.54
C VAL A 151 -2.31 -5.12 -6.69
N ILE A 152 -1.98 -4.09 -7.49
CA ILE A 152 -0.60 -3.61 -7.66
C ILE A 152 0.03 -3.15 -6.33
N HIS A 153 -0.75 -2.54 -5.45
CA HIS A 153 -0.26 -2.16 -4.12
C HIS A 153 0.05 -3.39 -3.26
N TYR A 154 -0.84 -4.40 -3.23
CA TYR A 154 -0.59 -5.67 -2.54
C TYR A 154 0.62 -6.42 -3.12
N HIS A 155 0.72 -6.51 -4.45
CA HIS A 155 1.89 -7.07 -5.13
C HIS A 155 3.19 -6.40 -4.67
N SER A 156 3.19 -5.08 -4.56
CA SER A 156 4.39 -4.32 -4.14
C SER A 156 4.80 -4.63 -2.69
N ILE A 157 3.85 -4.85 -1.78
CA ILE A 157 4.11 -5.21 -0.38
C ILE A 157 4.67 -6.63 -0.31
N LEU A 158 3.97 -7.60 -0.91
CA LEU A 158 4.37 -9.01 -0.91
C LEU A 158 5.74 -9.19 -1.57
N ARG A 159 5.97 -8.55 -2.73
CA ARG A 159 7.24 -8.61 -3.42
C ARG A 159 8.40 -8.07 -2.58
N LYS A 160 8.21 -6.95 -1.87
CA LYS A 160 9.23 -6.38 -0.96
C LYS A 160 9.53 -7.30 0.20
N ALA A 161 8.51 -7.86 0.85
CA ALA A 161 8.68 -8.77 1.97
C ALA A 161 9.45 -10.03 1.56
N MET A 162 9.01 -10.67 0.46
CA MET A 162 9.66 -11.87 -0.08
C MET A 162 11.07 -11.58 -0.60
N GLN A 163 11.33 -10.40 -1.16
CA GLN A 163 12.67 -10.01 -1.59
C GLN A 163 13.64 -9.85 -0.41
N VAL A 164 13.15 -9.44 0.75
CA VAL A 164 13.96 -9.40 1.98
C VAL A 164 14.26 -10.83 2.45
N ALA A 165 13.31 -11.76 2.33
CA ALA A 165 13.54 -13.18 2.63
C ALA A 165 14.65 -13.77 1.74
N VAL A 166 14.63 -13.47 0.44
CA VAL A 166 15.69 -13.90 -0.49
C VAL A 166 17.04 -13.28 -0.12
N LYS A 167 17.10 -11.97 0.16
CA LYS A 167 18.33 -11.28 0.54
C LYS A 167 18.96 -11.76 1.84
N LYS A 168 18.16 -12.39 2.71
CA LYS A 168 18.61 -12.97 3.99
C LYS A 168 18.81 -14.50 3.89
N ASP A 169 18.81 -15.05 2.68
CA ASP A 169 18.94 -16.49 2.40
C ASP A 169 17.90 -17.36 3.13
N ILE A 170 16.73 -16.78 3.48
CA ILE A 170 15.63 -17.51 4.12
C ILE A 170 14.92 -18.39 3.09
N ILE A 171 14.67 -17.87 1.89
CA ILE A 171 14.11 -18.60 0.75
C ILE A 171 14.99 -18.41 -0.49
N PRO A 172 15.09 -19.40 -1.37
CA PRO A 172 16.01 -19.35 -2.52
C PRO A 172 15.55 -18.39 -3.64
N LYS A 173 14.24 -18.17 -3.76
CA LYS A 173 13.63 -17.35 -4.85
C LYS A 173 12.39 -16.64 -4.35
N ASN A 174 12.11 -15.48 -4.93
CA ASN A 174 10.89 -14.75 -4.65
C ASN A 174 9.73 -15.28 -5.51
N PRO A 175 8.69 -15.90 -4.92
CA PRO A 175 7.56 -16.43 -5.71
C PRO A 175 6.77 -15.34 -6.42
N VAL A 176 6.74 -14.11 -5.88
CA VAL A 176 6.00 -12.97 -6.45
C VAL A 176 6.61 -12.50 -7.78
N ASP A 177 7.91 -12.74 -8.01
CA ASP A 177 8.56 -12.37 -9.28
C ASP A 177 8.07 -13.20 -10.48
N LYS A 178 7.45 -14.35 -10.22
CA LYS A 178 6.85 -15.21 -11.26
C LYS A 178 5.38 -14.89 -11.54
N VAL A 179 4.77 -14.05 -10.72
CA VAL A 179 3.37 -13.66 -10.87
C VAL A 179 3.25 -12.46 -11.79
N GLN A 180 2.36 -12.54 -12.77
CA GLN A 180 2.12 -11.42 -13.68
C GLN A 180 1.41 -10.28 -12.96
N ARG A 181 2.10 -9.15 -12.81
CA ARG A 181 1.50 -7.94 -12.23
C ARG A 181 0.40 -7.41 -13.17
N PRO A 182 -0.82 -7.12 -12.68
CA PRO A 182 -1.87 -6.50 -13.48
C PRO A 182 -1.43 -5.17 -14.11
N LYS A 183 -1.99 -4.84 -15.26
CA LYS A 183 -1.79 -3.53 -15.89
C LYS A 183 -2.41 -2.43 -15.03
N LYS A 184 -1.71 -1.30 -14.92
CA LYS A 184 -2.20 -0.13 -14.21
C LYS A 184 -3.39 0.47 -14.95
N ASN A 185 -4.50 0.69 -14.26
CA ASN A 185 -5.60 1.49 -14.78
C ASN A 185 -5.16 2.96 -14.78
N VAL A 186 -5.20 3.59 -15.94
CA VAL A 186 -4.94 5.02 -16.05
C VAL A 186 -6.14 5.77 -15.47
N PHE A 187 -5.88 6.60 -14.49
CA PHE A 187 -6.91 7.45 -13.90
C PHE A 187 -6.96 8.77 -14.68
N HIS A 188 -8.11 9.07 -15.25
CA HIS A 188 -8.40 10.37 -15.84
C HIS A 188 -9.04 11.25 -14.77
N GLY A 189 -8.28 12.18 -14.22
CA GLY A 189 -8.77 13.13 -13.23
C GLY A 189 -9.76 14.11 -13.84
N ASN A 190 -10.86 14.38 -13.15
CA ASN A 190 -11.69 15.52 -13.45
C ASN A 190 -10.99 16.78 -12.94
N PHE A 191 -11.08 17.85 -13.70
CA PHE A 191 -10.63 19.18 -13.30
C PHE A 191 -11.72 20.20 -13.62
N TYR A 192 -11.67 21.35 -12.98
CA TYR A 192 -12.64 22.44 -13.16
C TYR A 192 -12.13 23.46 -14.18
N THR A 193 -13.07 24.07 -14.91
CA THR A 193 -12.82 25.28 -15.68
C THR A 193 -12.72 26.51 -14.77
N GLU A 194 -12.40 27.68 -15.33
CA GLU A 194 -12.37 28.94 -14.57
C GLU A 194 -13.76 29.26 -13.98
N GLU A 195 -14.83 29.07 -14.78
CA GLU A 195 -16.22 29.31 -14.34
C GLU A 195 -16.65 28.33 -13.23
N GLU A 196 -16.30 27.04 -13.38
CA GLU A 196 -16.55 26.03 -12.34
C GLU A 196 -15.80 26.35 -11.05
N MET A 197 -14.57 26.92 -11.13
CA MET A 197 -13.81 27.36 -9.96
C MET A 197 -14.44 28.58 -9.27
N VAL A 198 -14.97 29.56 -10.02
CA VAL A 198 -15.71 30.70 -9.46
C VAL A 198 -16.94 30.18 -8.70
N THR A 199 -17.71 29.28 -9.32
CA THR A 199 -18.88 28.66 -8.70
C THR A 199 -18.54 27.95 -7.41
N LEU A 200 -17.41 27.20 -7.40
CA LEU A 200 -16.93 26.53 -6.18
C LEU A 200 -16.57 27.54 -5.09
N PHE A 201 -15.87 28.62 -5.42
CA PHE A 201 -15.46 29.62 -4.43
C PHE A 201 -16.66 30.37 -3.83
N ASP A 202 -17.68 30.64 -4.63
CA ASP A 202 -18.93 31.25 -4.14
C ASP A 202 -19.68 30.30 -3.20
N ALA A 203 -19.78 29.03 -3.55
CA ALA A 203 -20.41 28.00 -2.73
C ALA A 203 -19.69 27.79 -1.37
N LEU A 204 -18.39 28.04 -1.32
CA LEU A 204 -17.54 27.88 -0.12
C LEU A 204 -17.49 29.12 0.77
N SER A 205 -18.13 30.22 0.38
CA SER A 205 -18.09 31.48 1.15
C SER A 205 -18.59 31.28 2.58
N GLY A 206 -17.73 31.57 3.55
CA GLY A 206 -18.00 31.41 4.98
C GLY A 206 -17.85 29.96 5.51
N ASP A 207 -17.52 28.98 4.66
CA ASP A 207 -17.25 27.60 5.10
C ASP A 207 -15.88 27.48 5.78
N PRO A 208 -15.72 26.62 6.81
CA PRO A 208 -14.43 26.40 7.46
C PRO A 208 -13.28 25.93 6.53
N LEU A 209 -13.60 25.32 5.38
CA LEU A 209 -12.61 24.92 4.39
C LEU A 209 -12.31 25.96 3.31
N GLU A 210 -12.99 27.09 3.29
CA GLU A 210 -12.85 28.12 2.25
C GLU A 210 -11.38 28.48 2.00
N LEU A 211 -10.64 28.82 3.05
CA LEU A 211 -9.21 29.16 2.96
C LEU A 211 -8.37 27.99 2.41
N CYS A 212 -8.58 26.78 2.96
CA CYS A 212 -7.83 25.60 2.54
C CYS A 212 -8.05 25.27 1.06
N VAL A 213 -9.30 25.36 0.58
CA VAL A 213 -9.65 25.07 -0.81
C VAL A 213 -9.08 26.13 -1.74
N LYS A 214 -9.21 27.43 -1.38
CA LYS A 214 -8.66 28.53 -2.19
C LYS A 214 -7.14 28.44 -2.30
N ILE A 215 -6.42 28.21 -1.20
CA ILE A 215 -4.97 28.01 -1.23
C ILE A 215 -4.58 26.77 -2.08
N ALA A 216 -5.31 25.66 -1.93
CA ALA A 216 -5.09 24.46 -2.72
C ALA A 216 -5.28 24.72 -4.22
N ALA A 217 -6.29 25.48 -4.59
CA ALA A 217 -6.62 25.83 -5.96
C ALA A 217 -5.59 26.77 -6.59
N TYR A 218 -5.21 27.85 -5.91
CA TYR A 218 -4.26 28.83 -6.42
C TYR A 218 -2.83 28.28 -6.61
N TYR A 219 -2.35 27.50 -5.63
CA TYR A 219 -0.98 27.00 -5.62
C TYR A 219 -0.84 25.53 -6.02
N GLY A 220 -1.93 24.81 -6.21
CA GLY A 220 -1.89 23.38 -6.49
C GLY A 220 -1.23 22.58 -5.37
N LEU A 221 -1.37 23.01 -4.10
CA LEU A 221 -0.74 22.34 -2.96
C LEU A 221 -1.40 20.98 -2.68
N ARG A 222 -0.59 20.04 -2.18
CA ARG A 222 -1.15 18.80 -1.62
C ARG A 222 -1.90 19.11 -0.34
N ARG A 223 -2.94 18.33 -0.02
CA ARG A 223 -3.73 18.49 1.21
C ARG A 223 -2.84 18.63 2.46
N SER A 224 -1.81 17.80 2.60
CA SER A 224 -0.89 17.85 3.73
C SER A 224 -0.01 19.10 3.74
N GLU A 225 0.33 19.67 2.59
CA GLU A 225 1.09 20.92 2.46
C GLU A 225 0.20 22.12 2.84
N VAL A 226 -1.07 22.14 2.41
CA VAL A 226 -2.04 23.19 2.82
C VAL A 226 -2.19 23.21 4.33
N LEU A 227 -2.46 22.05 4.94
CA LEU A 227 -2.64 21.94 6.39
C LEU A 227 -1.36 22.22 7.18
N GLY A 228 -0.19 22.07 6.54
CA GLY A 228 1.12 22.35 7.12
C GLY A 228 1.58 23.80 6.98
N LEU A 229 0.79 24.69 6.36
CA LEU A 229 1.20 26.09 6.23
C LEU A 229 1.26 26.79 7.58
N ARG A 230 2.36 27.50 7.79
CA ARG A 230 2.63 28.29 9.00
C ARG A 230 2.75 29.77 8.71
N TRP A 231 2.50 30.60 9.72
CA TRP A 231 2.62 32.05 9.60
C TRP A 231 4.06 32.51 9.32
N ASP A 232 5.08 31.82 9.84
CA ASP A 232 6.50 32.09 9.58
C ASP A 232 6.95 31.74 8.15
N ALA A 233 6.16 30.95 7.43
CA ALA A 233 6.38 30.62 6.02
C ALA A 233 5.88 31.70 5.05
N ILE A 234 5.19 32.74 5.57
CA ILE A 234 4.64 33.86 4.79
C ILE A 234 5.51 35.10 4.99
N ASP A 235 6.22 35.53 3.97
CA ASP A 235 6.99 36.77 3.96
C ASP A 235 6.20 37.86 3.24
N LEU A 236 5.60 38.76 4.04
CA LEU A 236 4.78 39.87 3.52
C LEU A 236 5.62 40.99 2.90
N GLU A 237 6.90 41.13 3.28
CA GLU A 237 7.80 42.14 2.72
C GLU A 237 8.29 41.70 1.34
N ARG A 238 8.79 40.45 1.24
CA ARG A 238 9.25 39.86 -0.01
C ARG A 238 8.14 39.32 -0.91
N LYS A 239 6.89 39.34 -0.41
CA LYS A 239 5.72 38.79 -1.10
C LYS A 239 5.96 37.34 -1.54
N THR A 240 6.32 36.47 -0.58
CA THR A 240 6.57 35.04 -0.85
C THR A 240 5.85 34.13 0.15
N ILE A 241 5.57 32.92 -0.31
CA ILE A 241 5.03 31.81 0.48
C ILE A 241 5.97 30.61 0.33
N SER A 242 6.42 30.04 1.44
CA SER A 242 7.33 28.90 1.46
C SER A 242 6.61 27.62 1.86
N ILE A 243 6.77 26.58 1.06
CA ILE A 243 6.17 25.26 1.32
C ILE A 243 7.29 24.37 1.87
N ASN A 244 7.38 24.27 3.19
CA ASN A 244 8.48 23.60 3.90
C ASN A 244 8.01 22.63 4.97
N HIS A 245 6.72 22.59 5.25
CA HIS A 245 6.12 21.78 6.31
C HIS A 245 4.86 21.09 5.81
N LYS A 246 4.43 20.01 6.47
CA LYS A 246 3.20 19.28 6.16
C LYS A 246 2.54 18.75 7.43
N VAL A 247 1.23 18.58 7.39
CA VAL A 247 0.45 17.88 8.41
C VAL A 247 -0.08 16.58 7.83
N ILE A 248 0.19 15.48 8.52
CA ILE A 248 -0.30 14.15 8.20
C ILE A 248 -1.20 13.63 9.32
N GLU A 249 -1.97 12.60 9.05
CA GLU A 249 -2.67 11.86 10.10
C GLU A 249 -1.81 10.65 10.49
N ALA A 250 -1.46 10.53 11.76
CA ALA A 250 -0.68 9.43 12.30
C ALA A 250 -1.38 8.79 13.49
N GLU A 251 -1.21 7.50 13.65
CA GLU A 251 -1.66 6.77 14.82
C GLU A 251 -0.66 6.96 15.97
N VAL A 252 -1.11 7.61 17.03
CA VAL A 252 -0.36 7.81 18.28
C VAL A 252 -1.23 7.27 19.40
N ASP A 253 -0.69 6.31 20.16
CA ASP A 253 -1.40 5.65 21.27
C ASP A 253 -2.80 5.11 20.89
N GLY A 254 -2.90 4.49 19.70
CA GLY A 254 -4.15 3.91 19.18
C GLY A 254 -5.18 4.93 18.68
N LYS A 255 -4.83 6.22 18.60
CA LYS A 255 -5.70 7.29 18.08
C LYS A 255 -5.06 7.95 16.87
N PHE A 256 -5.90 8.21 15.86
CA PHE A 256 -5.48 9.00 14.69
C PHE A 256 -5.54 10.49 15.02
N ILE A 257 -4.38 11.14 15.02
CA ILE A 257 -4.26 12.57 15.28
C ILE A 257 -3.47 13.26 14.15
N PRO A 258 -3.72 14.56 13.89
CA PRO A 258 -2.90 15.34 12.98
C PRO A 258 -1.53 15.60 13.62
N VAL A 259 -0.46 15.32 12.84
CA VAL A 259 0.93 15.51 13.26
C VAL A 259 1.67 16.32 12.21
N GLY A 260 2.37 17.36 12.65
CA GLY A 260 3.23 18.18 11.81
C GLY A 260 4.57 17.50 11.55
N GLU A 261 5.07 17.56 10.32
CA GLU A 261 6.38 17.05 9.91
C GLU A 261 7.10 18.07 9.02
N ASP A 262 8.37 18.39 9.37
CA ASP A 262 9.24 19.24 8.55
C ASP A 262 9.85 18.49 7.35
N VAL A 263 9.71 17.16 7.30
CA VAL A 263 10.24 16.32 6.23
C VAL A 263 9.24 16.22 5.10
N LEU A 264 9.52 16.92 4.00
CA LEU A 264 8.81 16.73 2.74
C LEU A 264 9.37 15.52 1.99
N LYS A 265 8.52 14.85 1.20
CA LYS A 265 8.83 13.58 0.53
C LYS A 265 10.06 13.65 -0.40
N THR A 266 10.32 14.81 -1.01
CA THR A 266 11.44 15.05 -1.94
C THR A 266 11.99 16.46 -1.76
N LYS A 267 13.26 16.70 -2.16
CA LYS A 267 13.85 18.04 -2.20
C LYS A 267 13.05 19.03 -3.07
N SER A 268 12.41 18.56 -4.14
CA SER A 268 11.56 19.37 -5.01
C SER A 268 10.24 19.81 -4.38
N SER A 269 9.85 19.20 -3.25
CA SER A 269 8.66 19.63 -2.49
C SER A 269 8.93 20.88 -1.68
N PHE A 270 10.19 21.18 -1.32
CA PHE A 270 10.60 22.47 -0.76
C PHE A 270 10.63 23.51 -1.86
N ARG A 271 9.75 24.50 -1.77
CA ARG A 271 9.68 25.59 -2.75
C ARG A 271 9.15 26.85 -2.13
N THR A 272 9.66 27.98 -2.62
CA THR A 272 9.14 29.31 -2.30
C THR A 272 8.48 29.87 -3.58
N LEU A 273 7.26 30.31 -3.43
CA LEU A 273 6.44 30.83 -4.54
C LEU A 273 6.08 32.29 -4.27
N PRO A 274 5.78 33.10 -5.30
CA PRO A 274 5.24 34.44 -5.13
C PRO A 274 3.92 34.40 -4.34
N LEU A 275 3.72 35.33 -3.44
CA LEU A 275 2.46 35.48 -2.70
C LEU A 275 1.44 36.20 -3.62
N ILE A 276 0.41 35.46 -4.02
CA ILE A 276 -0.66 35.95 -4.88
C ILE A 276 -1.50 36.97 -4.08
N PRO A 277 -1.80 38.19 -4.63
CA PRO A 277 -2.53 39.22 -3.89
C PRO A 277 -3.88 38.77 -3.31
N ALA A 278 -4.63 37.96 -4.07
CA ALA A 278 -5.89 37.39 -3.59
C ALA A 278 -5.70 36.48 -2.36
N VAL A 279 -4.62 35.70 -2.32
CA VAL A 279 -4.29 34.82 -1.18
C VAL A 279 -3.76 35.65 -0.01
N GLU A 280 -2.96 36.69 -0.26
CA GLU A 280 -2.52 37.60 0.79
C GLU A 280 -3.71 38.19 1.55
N LYS A 281 -4.72 38.67 0.83
CA LYS A 281 -5.95 39.18 1.44
C LYS A 281 -6.64 38.13 2.33
N LEU A 282 -6.83 36.94 1.81
CA LEU A 282 -7.41 35.81 2.57
C LEU A 282 -6.62 35.45 3.83
N LEU A 283 -5.29 35.48 3.76
CA LEU A 283 -4.43 35.22 4.90
C LEU A 283 -4.55 36.32 5.98
N MET A 284 -4.66 37.57 5.58
CA MET A 284 -4.86 38.67 6.52
C MET A 284 -6.21 38.55 7.23
N GLU A 285 -7.30 38.28 6.48
CA GLU A 285 -8.63 38.04 7.04
C GLU A 285 -8.62 36.84 8.01
N GLU A 286 -7.93 35.77 7.67
CA GLU A 286 -7.79 34.60 8.54
C GLU A 286 -7.03 34.91 9.83
N LYS A 287 -5.97 35.70 9.75
CA LYS A 287 -5.20 36.12 10.92
C LYS A 287 -6.06 36.90 11.91
N GLU A 288 -6.88 37.81 11.40
CA GLU A 288 -7.85 38.57 12.21
C GLU A 288 -8.90 37.64 12.84
N LYS A 289 -9.39 36.67 12.09
CA LYS A 289 -10.38 35.67 12.52
C LYS A 289 -9.83 34.80 13.65
N GLN A 290 -8.57 34.29 13.51
CA GLN A 290 -7.91 33.53 14.55
C GLN A 290 -7.71 34.37 15.83
N GLU A 291 -7.32 35.64 15.69
CA GLU A 291 -7.17 36.54 16.83
C GLU A 291 -8.52 36.77 17.54
N MET A 292 -9.60 36.95 16.78
CA MET A 292 -10.97 37.09 17.32
C MET A 292 -11.36 35.82 18.10
N PHE A 293 -11.16 34.63 17.55
CA PHE A 293 -11.47 33.37 18.22
C PHE A 293 -10.61 33.16 19.47
N ARG A 294 -9.35 33.56 19.44
CA ARG A 294 -8.43 33.49 20.60
C ARG A 294 -8.95 34.34 21.75
N ARG A 295 -9.49 35.55 21.46
CA ARG A 295 -10.12 36.43 22.45
C ARG A 295 -11.45 35.87 22.95
N LEU A 296 -12.23 35.27 22.08
CA LEU A 296 -13.55 34.70 22.41
C LEU A 296 -13.42 33.47 23.31
N PHE A 297 -12.61 32.49 22.90
CA PHE A 297 -12.46 31.22 23.62
C PHE A 297 -11.46 31.26 24.79
N LYS A 298 -10.62 32.27 24.89
CA LYS A 298 -9.67 32.52 26.01
C LYS A 298 -8.88 31.26 26.40
N LYS A 299 -9.17 30.71 27.58
CA LYS A 299 -8.47 29.50 28.12
C LYS A 299 -8.82 28.21 27.36
N SER A 300 -9.95 28.17 26.66
CA SER A 300 -10.38 27.02 25.89
C SER A 300 -9.79 26.99 24.49
N TYR A 301 -9.09 28.05 24.05
CA TYR A 301 -8.38 28.08 22.78
C TYR A 301 -7.08 27.26 22.88
N CYS A 302 -6.87 26.34 21.95
CA CYS A 302 -5.65 25.54 21.87
C CYS A 302 -4.46 26.43 21.48
N ARG A 303 -3.39 26.39 22.25
CA ARG A 303 -2.19 27.21 22.03
C ARG A 303 -1.02 26.46 21.41
N ASP A 304 -1.20 25.16 21.17
CA ASP A 304 -0.12 24.30 20.66
C ASP A 304 0.15 24.52 19.17
N TYR A 305 -0.80 25.18 18.46
CA TYR A 305 -0.76 25.36 17.01
C TYR A 305 -0.95 26.81 16.58
N LEU A 306 -0.45 27.78 17.40
CA LEU A 306 -0.59 29.22 17.14
C LEU A 306 0.14 29.68 15.86
N ASP A 307 1.13 28.94 15.44
CA ASP A 307 1.93 29.18 14.25
C ASP A 307 1.29 28.63 12.96
N TYR A 308 0.22 27.83 13.06
CA TYR A 308 -0.45 27.26 11.89
C TYR A 308 -1.56 28.16 11.35
N ILE A 309 -1.72 28.14 10.03
CA ILE A 309 -2.73 28.89 9.28
C ILE A 309 -4.06 28.14 9.26
N CYS A 310 -4.02 26.82 8.99
CA CYS A 310 -5.22 26.00 8.83
C CYS A 310 -5.60 25.31 10.15
N VAL A 311 -6.25 26.05 11.03
CA VAL A 311 -6.77 25.56 12.32
C VAL A 311 -8.29 25.76 12.41
N ASP A 312 -8.95 25.03 13.30
CA ASP A 312 -10.37 25.24 13.59
C ASP A 312 -10.59 26.46 14.50
N GLN A 313 -11.86 26.79 14.76
CA GLN A 313 -12.25 27.94 15.61
C GLN A 313 -11.67 27.83 17.02
N THR A 314 -11.34 26.61 17.50
CA THR A 314 -10.75 26.38 18.82
C THR A 314 -9.21 26.36 18.81
N GLY A 315 -8.59 26.62 17.66
CA GLY A 315 -7.15 26.64 17.47
C GLY A 315 -6.48 25.28 17.31
N LYS A 316 -7.24 24.22 17.04
CA LYS A 316 -6.71 22.87 16.77
C LYS A 316 -6.47 22.67 15.29
N LEU A 317 -5.45 21.85 14.96
CA LEU A 317 -5.19 21.46 13.58
C LEU A 317 -6.42 20.79 12.95
N LEU A 318 -6.75 21.19 11.71
CA LEU A 318 -7.73 20.49 10.92
C LEU A 318 -7.24 19.08 10.59
N ARG A 319 -8.06 18.07 10.84
CA ARG A 319 -7.73 16.69 10.52
C ARG A 319 -7.72 16.47 9.00
N PRO A 320 -6.69 15.82 8.43
CA PRO A 320 -6.63 15.53 7.01
C PRO A 320 -7.88 14.82 6.45
N ASN A 321 -8.44 13.86 7.21
CA ASN A 321 -9.65 13.16 6.79
C ASN A 321 -10.88 14.07 6.79
N TYR A 322 -11.02 14.93 7.80
CA TYR A 322 -12.10 15.93 7.82
C TYR A 322 -12.11 16.79 6.56
N VAL A 323 -10.93 17.28 6.12
CA VAL A 323 -10.84 18.08 4.88
C VAL A 323 -11.34 17.31 3.67
N THR A 324 -11.01 16.02 3.56
CA THR A 324 -11.46 15.20 2.42
C THR A 324 -12.95 14.91 2.45
N GLU A 325 -13.46 14.53 3.62
CA GLU A 325 -14.87 14.16 3.81
C GLU A 325 -15.78 15.38 3.69
N HIS A 326 -15.41 16.48 4.34
CA HIS A 326 -16.19 17.72 4.30
C HIS A 326 -16.18 18.35 2.90
N PHE A 327 -15.05 18.32 2.18
CA PHE A 327 -14.99 18.76 0.79
C PHE A 327 -15.91 17.93 -0.12
N ALA A 328 -15.91 16.62 0.02
CA ALA A 328 -16.80 15.74 -0.74
C ALA A 328 -18.29 16.03 -0.44
N TRP A 329 -18.61 16.27 0.84
CA TRP A 329 -19.96 16.67 1.25
C TRP A 329 -20.38 18.03 0.67
N LEU A 330 -19.47 19.01 0.62
CA LEU A 330 -19.74 20.33 0.00
C LEU A 330 -20.03 20.21 -1.49
N ILE A 331 -19.24 19.41 -2.22
CA ILE A 331 -19.46 19.15 -3.65
C ILE A 331 -20.85 18.55 -3.88
N GLU A 332 -21.28 17.61 -3.05
CA GLU A 332 -22.60 16.98 -3.14
C GLU A 332 -23.70 17.96 -2.73
N LYS A 333 -23.53 18.70 -1.62
CA LYS A 333 -24.50 19.65 -1.09
C LYS A 333 -24.86 20.75 -2.09
N TYR A 334 -23.89 21.24 -2.85
CA TYR A 334 -24.08 22.33 -3.82
C TYR A 334 -24.24 21.84 -5.26
N ASP A 335 -24.44 20.53 -5.44
CA ASP A 335 -24.57 19.86 -6.75
C ASP A 335 -23.49 20.27 -7.76
N LEU A 336 -22.25 20.31 -7.29
CA LEU A 336 -21.10 20.66 -8.10
C LEU A 336 -20.55 19.44 -8.84
N LYS A 337 -19.86 19.65 -9.96
CA LYS A 337 -19.16 18.59 -10.67
C LYS A 337 -18.24 17.82 -9.73
N LYS A 338 -18.37 16.50 -9.69
CA LYS A 338 -17.66 15.65 -8.74
C LYS A 338 -16.16 15.64 -8.98
N ILE A 339 -15.42 16.22 -8.03
CA ILE A 339 -13.96 16.17 -7.92
C ILE A 339 -13.55 15.84 -6.50
N ARG A 340 -12.31 15.36 -6.33
CA ARG A 340 -11.69 15.16 -5.01
C ARG A 340 -10.90 16.40 -4.62
N PHE A 341 -10.63 16.61 -3.35
CA PHE A 341 -9.76 17.71 -2.90
C PHE A 341 -8.38 17.71 -3.62
N HIS A 342 -7.82 16.55 -3.91
CA HIS A 342 -6.54 16.46 -4.65
C HIS A 342 -6.67 16.91 -6.11
N ASP A 343 -7.85 16.84 -6.70
CA ASP A 343 -8.08 17.24 -8.09
C ASP A 343 -8.05 18.78 -8.26
N LEU A 344 -8.11 19.56 -7.17
CA LEU A 344 -7.80 21.01 -7.19
C LEU A 344 -6.36 21.28 -7.69
N ARG A 345 -5.43 20.38 -7.38
CA ARG A 345 -4.06 20.45 -7.91
C ARG A 345 -4.01 20.17 -9.41
N HIS A 346 -4.82 19.24 -9.89
CA HIS A 346 -4.98 19.00 -11.34
C HIS A 346 -5.63 20.19 -12.02
N THR A 347 -6.65 20.79 -11.39
CA THR A 347 -7.30 22.02 -11.84
C THR A 347 -6.30 23.17 -11.96
N CYS A 348 -5.53 23.47 -10.89
CA CYS A 348 -4.48 24.50 -10.92
C CYS A 348 -3.55 24.32 -12.10
N ALA A 349 -3.11 23.12 -12.32
CA ALA A 349 -2.17 22.83 -13.36
C ALA A 349 -2.79 22.94 -14.76
N SER A 350 -4.04 22.48 -14.96
CA SER A 350 -4.79 22.64 -16.22
C SER A 350 -5.04 24.11 -16.55
N LEU A 351 -5.43 24.92 -15.56
CA LEU A 351 -5.63 26.35 -15.71
C LEU A 351 -4.32 27.10 -16.06
N LEU A 352 -3.21 26.73 -15.43
CA LEU A 352 -1.90 27.30 -15.80
C LEU A 352 -1.52 26.96 -17.25
N LEU A 353 -1.79 25.71 -17.67
CA LEU A 353 -1.48 25.28 -19.03
C LEU A 353 -2.36 25.99 -20.07
N SER A 354 -3.68 26.09 -19.83
CA SER A 354 -4.60 26.80 -20.73
C SER A 354 -4.28 28.30 -20.83
N ASN A 355 -3.61 28.88 -19.83
CA ASN A 355 -3.08 30.23 -19.86
C ASN A 355 -1.65 30.33 -20.43
N GLY A 356 -1.17 29.33 -21.17
CA GLY A 356 0.10 29.38 -21.90
C GLY A 356 1.34 29.19 -21.03
N ILE A 357 1.22 28.78 -19.75
CA ILE A 357 2.36 28.55 -18.89
C ILE A 357 3.01 27.21 -19.26
N SER A 358 4.32 27.23 -19.46
CA SER A 358 5.06 26.03 -19.91
C SER A 358 4.99 24.91 -18.88
N MET A 359 4.96 23.65 -19.35
CA MET A 359 4.96 22.45 -18.50
C MET A 359 6.12 22.43 -17.51
N LYS A 360 7.27 23.02 -17.86
CA LYS A 360 8.43 23.11 -16.96
C LYS A 360 8.16 24.06 -15.78
N GLN A 361 7.54 25.19 -16.05
CA GLN A 361 7.14 26.15 -15.00
C GLN A 361 6.06 25.56 -14.11
N ILE A 362 5.06 24.85 -14.69
CA ILE A 362 4.03 24.12 -13.94
C ILE A 362 4.66 23.05 -13.04
N GLN A 363 5.64 22.28 -13.54
CA GLN A 363 6.38 21.31 -12.74
C GLN A 363 7.01 21.95 -11.49
N ILE A 364 7.67 23.10 -11.66
CA ILE A 364 8.31 23.85 -10.58
C ILE A 364 7.27 24.39 -9.60
N TRP A 365 6.21 25.00 -10.11
CA TRP A 365 5.11 25.56 -9.32
C TRP A 365 4.48 24.52 -8.40
N LEU A 366 4.16 23.37 -8.95
CA LEU A 366 3.56 22.27 -8.21
C LEU A 366 4.54 21.50 -7.32
N GLY A 367 5.84 21.56 -7.59
CA GLY A 367 6.86 20.75 -6.90
C GLY A 367 6.75 19.25 -7.27
N HIS A 368 6.61 18.94 -8.57
CA HIS A 368 6.66 17.55 -9.05
C HIS A 368 8.12 17.11 -9.19
N SER A 369 8.44 15.95 -8.62
CA SER A 369 9.80 15.38 -8.66
C SER A 369 10.24 14.95 -10.06
N THR A 370 9.27 14.61 -10.94
CA THR A 370 9.54 14.19 -12.34
C THR A 370 8.62 14.93 -13.30
N PHE A 371 9.15 15.19 -14.50
CA PHE A 371 8.37 15.78 -15.59
C PHE A 371 7.22 14.84 -16.02
N ALA A 372 7.45 13.54 -16.04
CA ALA A 372 6.45 12.54 -16.41
C ALA A 372 5.16 12.69 -15.57
N THR A 373 5.26 12.98 -14.26
CA THR A 373 4.09 13.22 -13.40
C THR A 373 3.26 14.41 -13.87
N THR A 374 3.88 15.43 -14.46
CA THR A 374 3.19 16.57 -15.05
C THR A 374 2.62 16.19 -16.42
N ALA A 375 3.38 15.51 -17.25
CA ALA A 375 2.97 15.10 -18.60
C ALA A 375 1.79 14.11 -18.60
N ASP A 376 1.78 13.13 -17.68
CA ASP A 376 0.71 12.14 -17.55
C ASP A 376 -0.67 12.77 -17.26
N ILE A 377 -0.69 13.96 -16.63
CA ILE A 377 -1.92 14.71 -16.32
C ILE A 377 -2.49 15.36 -17.59
N TYR A 378 -1.62 15.69 -18.56
CA TYR A 378 -1.93 16.57 -19.70
C TYR A 378 -1.94 15.90 -21.05
N ALA A 379 -1.70 14.60 -21.13
CA ALA A 379 -1.77 13.84 -22.39
C ALA A 379 -3.11 14.02 -23.16
N HIS A 380 -4.13 14.54 -22.49
CA HIS A 380 -5.46 14.78 -23.07
C HIS A 380 -5.67 16.21 -23.62
N LEU A 381 -4.82 17.18 -23.21
CA LEU A 381 -4.91 18.58 -23.68
C LEU A 381 -4.04 18.85 -24.92
N ASP A 382 -3.40 17.80 -25.43
CA ASP A 382 -2.36 17.86 -26.47
C ASP A 382 -2.91 18.30 -27.84
N PHE A 383 -4.22 18.13 -28.08
CA PHE A 383 -4.80 18.45 -29.40
C PHE A 383 -4.88 19.97 -29.63
N THR A 384 -5.28 20.74 -28.63
CA THR A 384 -5.35 22.22 -28.74
C THR A 384 -3.93 22.82 -28.89
N ALA A 385 -2.94 22.28 -28.17
CA ALA A 385 -1.55 22.68 -28.31
C ALA A 385 -0.96 22.30 -29.67
N GLN A 386 -1.42 21.22 -30.29
CA GLN A 386 -1.03 20.83 -31.66
C GLN A 386 -1.67 21.76 -32.69
N GLU A 387 -2.92 22.20 -32.53
CA GLU A 387 -3.56 23.22 -33.38
C GLU A 387 -2.85 24.57 -33.27
N GLU A 388 -2.52 25.01 -32.06
CA GLU A 388 -1.74 26.25 -31.86
C GLU A 388 -0.34 26.15 -32.49
N SER A 389 0.32 25.01 -32.37
CA SER A 389 1.61 24.76 -33.03
C SER A 389 1.50 24.76 -34.54
N ALA A 390 0.45 24.17 -35.12
CA ALA A 390 0.17 24.19 -36.54
C ALA A 390 -0.11 25.62 -37.06
N ASN A 391 -0.90 26.38 -36.29
CA ASN A 391 -1.21 27.77 -36.61
C ASN A 391 0.05 28.67 -36.52
N ALA A 392 0.90 28.47 -35.52
CA ALA A 392 2.17 29.18 -35.39
C ALA A 392 3.12 28.87 -36.57
N MET A 393 3.22 27.61 -36.98
CA MET A 393 4.01 27.20 -38.14
C MET A 393 3.46 27.80 -39.42
N SER A 394 2.15 27.78 -39.64
CA SER A 394 1.50 28.39 -40.78
C SER A 394 1.78 29.90 -40.86
N GLY A 395 1.73 30.61 -39.72
CA GLY A 395 2.01 32.05 -39.65
C GLY A 395 3.46 32.40 -39.94
N MET A 396 4.43 31.53 -39.62
CA MET A 396 5.85 31.74 -39.92
C MET A 396 6.14 31.73 -41.43
N PHE A 397 5.55 30.79 -42.16
CA PHE A 397 5.80 30.65 -43.60
C PHE A 397 5.04 31.68 -44.43
N ILE A 398 3.90 32.17 -43.99
CA ILE A 398 3.15 33.26 -44.66
C ILE A 398 3.92 34.57 -44.58
N ARG A 399 4.59 34.89 -43.47
CA ARG A 399 5.44 36.10 -43.37
C ARG A 399 6.67 36.04 -44.27
N ALA A 400 7.27 34.87 -44.46
CA ALA A 400 8.43 34.70 -45.32
C ALA A 400 8.12 34.91 -46.81
N THR A 401 6.89 34.64 -47.25
CA THR A 401 6.46 34.85 -48.64
C THR A 401 5.98 36.29 -48.93
N ALA A 402 5.68 37.10 -47.90
CA ALA A 402 5.21 38.48 -48.06
C ALA A 402 6.35 39.52 -48.11
N GLU A 403 7.60 39.17 -47.84
CA GLU A 403 8.76 40.09 -47.83
C GLU A 403 9.65 40.01 -49.09
N GLN A 404 9.19 39.46 -50.22
CA GLN A 404 9.89 39.62 -51.49
C GLN A 404 9.24 40.75 -52.31
N PRO A 405 9.82 42.00 -52.31
CA PRO A 405 9.41 43.00 -53.27
C PRO A 405 9.93 42.62 -54.65
N ALA A 406 9.09 42.86 -55.64
CA ALA A 406 9.40 42.71 -57.06
C ALA A 406 10.46 43.68 -57.54
#